data_00225230cc8dac41a975352fdca1150a
#
_entry.id   00225230cc8dac41a975352fdca1150a
#
_cell.length_a   1.000
_cell.length_b   1.000
_cell.length_c   1.000
_cell.angle_alpha   90.00
_cell.angle_beta   90.00
_cell.angle_gamma   90.00
#
_symmetry.space_group_name_H-M   'P 1'
#
loop_
_entity.id
_entity.type
_entity.pdbx_description
1 polymer ?
#
loop_
_entity_poly.entity_id
_entity_poly.type
_entity_poly.pdbx_seq_one_letter_code
_entity_poly.pdbx_strand_id
1 'polypeptide(L)'
;RMLRAARSIIDANPPLPLHVGIHRGHVFPGERWAPDQAVFSIMGDTVNTAARIMVTAGPGIIHAHPAVLEYARTRYDTTPEGPYVFKGKAQPQVVYRVGEELGPREVADRESLSFLGRDDELAELRAHVEAVADGRGGVVTLVGAAGLGKSRLVREAMRGADRLKVAEMHAEPYGASNTYRVVRDPF
;
A
#
# COMPACT_ATOMS: atom_id res chain seq x y z
N ARG A 1 0.89 -4.76 -1.15
CA ARG A 1 0.66 -5.75 -2.25
C ARG A 1 1.96 -6.42 -2.69
N MET A 2 2.99 -5.69 -3.13
CA MET A 2 4.29 -6.27 -3.56
C MET A 2 4.89 -7.20 -2.51
N LEU A 3 4.93 -6.79 -1.24
CA LEU A 3 5.47 -7.62 -0.16
C LEU A 3 4.67 -8.93 0.03
N ARG A 4 3.35 -8.87 -0.03
CA ARG A 4 2.50 -10.09 0.01
C ARG A 4 2.77 -11.00 -1.19
N ALA A 5 2.85 -10.45 -2.40
CA ALA A 5 3.16 -11.23 -3.59
C ALA A 5 4.54 -11.90 -3.49
N ALA A 6 5.55 -11.16 -3.03
CA ALA A 6 6.88 -11.71 -2.80
C ALA A 6 6.87 -12.85 -1.78
N ARG A 7 6.14 -12.68 -0.67
CA ARG A 7 5.96 -13.73 0.33
C ARG A 7 5.26 -14.95 -0.25
N SER A 8 4.13 -14.77 -0.93
CA SER A 8 3.40 -15.87 -1.55
C SER A 8 4.25 -16.68 -2.55
N ILE A 9 5.16 -16.02 -3.29
CA ILE A 9 6.06 -16.70 -4.21
C ILE A 9 7.10 -17.55 -3.46
N ILE A 10 7.64 -17.03 -2.35
CA ILE A 10 8.59 -17.78 -1.51
C ILE A 10 7.88 -18.95 -0.83
N ASP A 11 6.70 -18.73 -0.27
CA ASP A 11 5.93 -19.73 0.47
C ASP A 11 5.43 -20.87 -0.44
N ALA A 12 5.31 -20.61 -1.75
CA ALA A 12 5.03 -21.64 -2.76
C ALA A 12 6.19 -22.64 -2.93
N ASN A 13 7.30 -22.44 -2.21
CA ASN A 13 8.47 -23.32 -2.20
C ASN A 13 8.95 -23.69 -3.63
N PRO A 14 9.38 -22.71 -4.43
CA PRO A 14 9.82 -22.96 -5.80
C PRO A 14 11.04 -23.88 -5.82
N PRO A 15 11.26 -24.62 -6.91
CA PRO A 15 12.35 -25.59 -7.01
C PRO A 15 13.74 -24.97 -6.94
N LEU A 16 13.86 -23.67 -7.17
CA LEU A 16 15.10 -22.89 -7.03
C LEU A 16 14.95 -21.88 -5.89
N PRO A 17 16.01 -21.72 -5.08
CA PRO A 17 15.98 -20.73 -4.01
C PRO A 17 15.87 -19.30 -4.59
N LEU A 18 14.91 -18.55 -4.08
CA LEU A 18 14.68 -17.17 -4.52
C LEU A 18 15.32 -16.17 -3.55
N HIS A 19 15.95 -15.15 -4.13
CA HIS A 19 16.42 -13.97 -3.44
C HIS A 19 15.54 -12.80 -3.85
N VAL A 20 14.96 -12.06 -2.92
CA VAL A 20 14.03 -11.00 -3.24
C VAL A 20 14.51 -9.66 -2.70
N GLY A 21 14.73 -8.70 -3.62
CA GLY A 21 15.04 -7.31 -3.29
C GLY A 21 13.93 -6.38 -3.76
N ILE A 22 13.40 -5.56 -2.86
CA ILE A 22 12.30 -4.65 -3.16
C ILE A 22 12.74 -3.21 -2.90
N HIS A 23 12.60 -2.38 -3.92
CA HIS A 23 12.80 -0.95 -3.84
C HIS A 23 11.63 -0.19 -4.45
N ARG A 24 11.42 1.05 -4.02
CA ARG A 24 10.39 1.95 -4.54
C ARG A 24 11.02 3.24 -5.02
N GLY A 25 10.66 3.66 -6.24
CA GLY A 25 11.14 4.91 -6.83
C GLY A 25 10.68 5.06 -8.27
N HIS A 26 11.20 6.07 -8.93
CA HIS A 26 10.92 6.33 -10.34
C HIS A 26 11.64 5.31 -11.23
N VAL A 27 10.96 4.86 -12.26
CA VAL A 27 11.51 3.99 -13.30
C VAL A 27 11.16 4.57 -14.67
N PHE A 28 12.00 4.30 -15.64
CA PHE A 28 11.77 4.70 -17.04
C PHE A 28 11.40 3.43 -17.82
N PRO A 29 10.13 3.29 -18.24
CA PRO A 29 9.76 2.22 -19.15
C PRO A 29 10.28 2.55 -20.55
N GLY A 30 10.79 1.56 -21.26
CA GLY A 30 11.31 1.74 -22.62
C GLY A 30 11.43 0.42 -23.35
N GLU A 31 11.46 0.52 -24.67
CA GLU A 31 11.76 -0.61 -25.53
C GLU A 31 13.29 -0.72 -25.68
N ARG A 32 13.81 -1.91 -25.50
CA ARG A 32 15.19 -2.25 -25.77
C ARG A 32 15.24 -3.11 -27.00
N TRP A 33 15.84 -2.61 -28.06
CA TRP A 33 16.06 -3.35 -29.30
C TRP A 33 17.18 -4.36 -29.09
N ALA A 34 16.87 -5.64 -29.23
CA ALA A 34 17.82 -6.72 -29.45
C ALA A 34 17.73 -7.10 -30.95
N PRO A 35 18.76 -7.73 -31.53
CA PRO A 35 18.81 -7.95 -32.97
C PRO A 35 17.58 -8.59 -33.63
N ASP A 36 16.80 -9.36 -32.82
CA ASP A 36 15.63 -10.10 -33.34
C ASP A 36 14.33 -9.84 -32.57
N GLN A 37 14.35 -9.02 -31.49
CA GLN A 37 13.17 -8.76 -30.68
C GLN A 37 13.20 -7.40 -29.99
N ALA A 38 12.10 -6.68 -30.03
CA ALA A 38 11.85 -5.56 -29.14
C ALA A 38 11.44 -6.10 -27.76
N VAL A 39 12.24 -5.85 -26.74
CA VAL A 39 11.95 -6.23 -25.35
C VAL A 39 11.55 -4.98 -24.58
N PHE A 40 10.33 -4.98 -24.06
CA PHE A 40 9.91 -3.94 -23.14
C PHE A 40 10.65 -4.10 -21.80
N SER A 41 11.33 -3.06 -21.37
CA SER A 41 12.16 -3.08 -20.17
C SER A 41 11.91 -1.85 -19.31
N ILE A 42 12.17 -2.00 -18.02
CA ILE A 42 12.22 -0.88 -17.08
C ILE A 42 13.67 -0.58 -16.71
N MET A 43 14.02 0.69 -16.71
CA MET A 43 15.37 1.16 -16.43
C MET A 43 15.37 2.25 -15.36
N GLY A 44 16.51 2.45 -14.73
CA GLY A 44 16.72 3.53 -13.78
C GLY A 44 17.46 3.08 -12.51
N ASP A 45 17.83 4.06 -11.71
CA ASP A 45 18.53 3.83 -10.44
C ASP A 45 17.70 2.97 -9.47
N THR A 46 16.39 3.12 -9.50
CA THR A 46 15.46 2.31 -8.69
C THR A 46 15.58 0.81 -8.98
N VAL A 47 15.66 0.44 -10.26
CA VAL A 47 15.81 -0.97 -10.69
C VAL A 47 17.18 -1.51 -10.28
N ASN A 48 18.23 -0.72 -10.50
CA ASN A 48 19.61 -1.10 -10.13
C ASN A 48 19.74 -1.24 -8.60
N THR A 49 19.09 -0.38 -7.83
CA THR A 49 19.11 -0.46 -6.38
C THR A 49 18.34 -1.69 -5.90
N ALA A 50 17.17 -2.01 -6.46
CA ALA A 50 16.45 -3.24 -6.15
C ALA A 50 17.29 -4.50 -6.42
N ALA A 51 18.00 -4.54 -7.54
CA ALA A 51 18.92 -5.64 -7.86
C ALA A 51 20.05 -5.79 -6.84
N ARG A 52 20.63 -4.68 -6.37
CA ARG A 52 21.67 -4.69 -5.33
C ARG A 52 21.12 -5.15 -3.97
N ILE A 53 19.93 -4.72 -3.60
CA ILE A 53 19.24 -5.19 -2.40
C ILE A 53 18.97 -6.70 -2.49
N MET A 54 18.57 -7.20 -3.65
CA MET A 54 18.35 -8.63 -3.88
C MET A 54 19.64 -9.45 -3.61
N VAL A 55 20.79 -8.96 -4.03
CA VAL A 55 22.08 -9.64 -3.80
C VAL A 55 22.43 -9.74 -2.31
N THR A 56 21.94 -8.84 -1.45
CA THR A 56 22.15 -8.92 -0.01
C THR A 56 21.21 -9.90 0.69
N ALA A 57 20.13 -10.29 0.03
CA ALA A 57 19.17 -11.24 0.60
C ALA A 57 19.71 -12.68 0.47
N GLY A 58 19.54 -13.47 1.52
CA GLY A 58 19.76 -14.93 1.47
C GLY A 58 18.61 -15.66 0.75
N PRO A 59 18.76 -16.97 0.51
CA PRO A 59 17.68 -17.81 -0.03
C PRO A 59 16.42 -17.73 0.82
N GLY A 60 15.26 -17.53 0.19
CA GLY A 60 13.97 -17.42 0.87
C GLY A 60 13.79 -16.12 1.68
N ILE A 61 14.71 -15.18 1.57
CA ILE A 61 14.65 -13.91 2.31
C ILE A 61 14.19 -12.78 1.39
N ILE A 62 13.34 -11.92 1.95
CA ILE A 62 12.91 -10.67 1.32
C ILE A 62 13.65 -9.53 2.00
N HIS A 63 14.45 -8.79 1.24
CA HIS A 63 14.99 -7.51 1.67
C HIS A 63 14.22 -6.36 1.02
N ALA A 64 13.86 -5.37 1.81
CA ALA A 64 13.18 -4.18 1.35
C ALA A 64 13.92 -2.90 1.77
N HIS A 65 13.96 -1.92 0.88
CA HIS A 65 14.42 -0.58 1.24
C HIS A 65 13.41 0.10 2.17
N PRO A 66 13.84 0.95 3.13
CA PRO A 66 12.94 1.68 4.03
C PRO A 66 11.74 2.34 3.35
N ALA A 67 11.96 3.00 2.21
CA ALA A 67 10.91 3.65 1.44
C ALA A 67 9.76 2.71 1.00
N VAL A 68 9.98 1.40 0.94
CA VAL A 68 8.91 0.43 0.65
C VAL A 68 8.01 0.25 1.88
N LEU A 69 8.64 0.16 3.04
CA LEU A 69 7.95 -0.06 4.31
C LEU A 69 7.16 1.18 4.75
N GLU A 70 7.71 2.37 4.52
CA GLU A 70 7.05 3.64 4.82
C GLU A 70 5.69 3.79 4.10
N TYR A 71 5.61 3.30 2.87
CA TYR A 71 4.40 3.35 2.05
C TYR A 71 3.53 2.08 2.13
N ALA A 72 3.96 1.08 2.91
CA ALA A 72 3.17 -0.12 3.10
C ALA A 72 1.95 0.18 3.98
N ARG A 73 0.76 -0.23 3.53
CA ARG A 73 -0.49 -0.15 4.32
C ARG A 73 -0.62 -1.28 5.34
N THR A 74 0.27 -2.23 5.27
CA THR A 74 0.34 -3.40 6.15
C THR A 74 1.63 -3.32 6.93
N ARG A 75 1.59 -3.61 8.22
CA ARG A 75 2.77 -3.80 9.07
C ARG A 75 3.32 -5.20 8.85
N TYR A 76 4.63 -5.27 8.81
CA TYR A 76 5.39 -6.51 8.76
C TYR A 76 6.36 -6.55 9.93
N ASP A 77 6.66 -7.73 10.39
CA ASP A 77 7.85 -7.94 11.20
C ASP A 77 9.07 -7.60 10.37
N THR A 78 9.97 -6.76 10.89
CA THR A 78 11.11 -6.27 10.12
C THR A 78 12.35 -6.20 10.98
N THR A 79 13.45 -6.71 10.46
CA THR A 79 14.77 -6.65 11.10
C THR A 79 15.70 -5.81 10.22
N PRO A 80 16.33 -4.74 10.74
CA PRO A 80 17.30 -3.97 9.97
C PRO A 80 18.57 -4.80 9.74
N GLU A 81 19.09 -4.75 8.52
CA GLU A 81 20.35 -5.39 8.11
C GLU A 81 21.27 -4.42 7.36
N GLY A 82 22.55 -4.59 7.50
CA GLY A 82 23.58 -3.72 6.96
C GLY A 82 24.27 -2.89 8.06
N PRO A 83 24.82 -1.70 7.75
CA PRO A 83 24.69 -0.98 6.46
C PRO A 83 25.48 -1.61 5.30
N TYR A 84 24.92 -1.57 4.10
CA TYR A 84 25.56 -2.05 2.87
C TYR A 84 26.05 -0.88 2.00
N VAL A 85 27.24 -1.02 1.44
CA VAL A 85 27.78 -0.05 0.47
C VAL A 85 27.38 -0.47 -0.93
N PHE A 86 26.46 0.26 -1.56
CA PHE A 86 26.04 -0.01 -2.93
C PHE A 86 26.82 0.85 -3.94
N LYS A 87 27.29 0.25 -5.01
CA LYS A 87 27.99 0.97 -6.09
C LYS A 87 27.14 2.14 -6.58
N GLY A 88 27.69 3.35 -6.60
CA GLY A 88 27.01 4.57 -7.05
C GLY A 88 26.05 5.20 -6.01
N LYS A 89 26.10 4.76 -4.76
CA LYS A 89 25.46 5.45 -3.64
C LYS A 89 26.52 6.11 -2.77
N ALA A 90 26.30 7.38 -2.44
CA ALA A 90 27.26 8.16 -1.63
C ALA A 90 27.31 7.70 -0.16
N GLN A 91 26.22 7.12 0.33
CA GLN A 91 26.10 6.68 1.72
C GLN A 91 25.73 5.20 1.79
N PRO A 92 26.23 4.48 2.82
CA PRO A 92 25.77 3.13 3.11
C PRO A 92 24.26 3.08 3.32
N GLN A 93 23.62 2.00 2.87
CA GLN A 93 22.18 1.82 2.93
C GLN A 93 21.82 0.71 3.91
N VAL A 94 20.86 0.95 4.77
CA VAL A 94 20.22 -0.08 5.58
C VAL A 94 19.06 -0.66 4.79
N VAL A 95 18.95 -1.98 4.78
CA VAL A 95 17.79 -2.69 4.26
C VAL A 95 17.07 -3.40 5.39
N TYR A 96 15.85 -3.81 5.17
CA TYR A 96 15.07 -4.53 6.16
C TYR A 96 14.74 -5.92 5.63
N ARG A 97 15.08 -6.93 6.42
CA ARG A 97 14.51 -8.25 6.24
C ARG A 97 13.03 -8.17 6.59
N VAL A 98 12.18 -8.65 5.68
CA VAL A 98 10.73 -8.64 5.86
C VAL A 98 10.27 -10.01 6.31
N GLY A 99 9.72 -10.08 7.50
CA GLY A 99 9.13 -11.25 8.13
C GLY A 99 7.64 -11.38 7.84
N GLU A 100 6.90 -11.80 8.85
CA GLU A 100 5.45 -12.05 8.77
C GLU A 100 4.63 -10.77 8.73
N GLU A 101 3.41 -10.89 8.24
CA GLU A 101 2.43 -9.81 8.23
C GLU A 101 1.81 -9.68 9.63
N LEU A 102 1.90 -8.47 10.21
CA LEU A 102 1.39 -8.16 11.55
C LEU A 102 -0.01 -7.53 11.54
N GLY A 103 -0.60 -7.33 10.35
CA GLY A 103 -1.90 -6.72 10.20
C GLY A 103 -1.86 -5.31 9.59
N PRO A 104 -2.98 -4.61 9.56
CA PRO A 104 -3.05 -3.26 9.00
C PRO A 104 -2.09 -2.32 9.72
N ARG A 105 -1.44 -1.46 8.95
CA ARG A 105 -0.72 -0.33 9.54
C ARG A 105 -1.76 0.67 10.01
N GLU A 106 -1.85 0.88 11.30
CA GLU A 106 -2.52 2.05 11.82
C GLU A 106 -1.84 3.26 11.17
N VAL A 107 -2.56 3.92 10.29
CA VAL A 107 -2.11 5.22 9.79
C VAL A 107 -2.12 6.08 11.03
N ALA A 108 -0.93 6.42 11.54
CA ALA A 108 -0.80 7.33 12.67
C ALA A 108 -1.75 8.49 12.41
N ASP A 109 -2.66 8.61 13.33
CA ASP A 109 -3.88 9.36 13.17
C ASP A 109 -3.54 10.79 12.73
N ARG A 110 -3.80 11.13 11.47
CA ARG A 110 -3.91 12.53 11.06
C ARG A 110 -5.11 13.21 11.76
N GLU A 111 -5.72 12.50 12.68
CA GLU A 111 -6.78 12.93 13.59
C GLU A 111 -6.30 13.89 14.67
N SER A 112 -4.98 14.09 14.83
CA SER A 112 -4.46 15.13 15.74
C SER A 112 -4.82 16.55 15.32
N LEU A 113 -5.24 16.76 14.07
CA LEU A 113 -5.76 18.05 13.62
C LEU A 113 -7.27 18.07 13.86
N SER A 114 -7.76 19.09 14.57
CA SER A 114 -9.18 19.34 14.71
C SER A 114 -9.89 19.34 13.36
N PHE A 115 -11.07 18.73 13.29
CA PHE A 115 -11.93 18.87 12.11
C PHE A 115 -12.51 20.28 12.16
N LEU A 116 -12.23 21.09 11.15
CA LEU A 116 -12.64 22.49 11.07
C LEU A 116 -13.40 22.73 9.77
N GLY A 117 -14.50 23.41 9.90
CA GLY A 117 -15.42 23.74 8.80
C GLY A 117 -16.22 22.52 8.32
N ARG A 118 -17.13 22.77 7.38
CA ARG A 118 -18.10 21.79 6.85
C ARG A 118 -19.03 21.22 7.91
N ASP A 119 -19.43 22.07 8.82
CA ASP A 119 -20.32 21.66 9.91
C ASP A 119 -21.69 21.23 9.38
N ASP A 120 -22.19 21.88 8.33
CA ASP A 120 -23.45 21.54 7.67
C ASP A 120 -23.40 20.18 6.98
N GLU A 121 -22.36 19.92 6.19
CA GLU A 121 -22.19 18.63 5.51
C GLU A 121 -21.94 17.50 6.52
N LEU A 122 -21.25 17.80 7.62
CA LEU A 122 -21.06 16.85 8.70
C LEU A 122 -22.36 16.51 9.40
N ALA A 123 -23.19 17.51 9.69
CA ALA A 123 -24.49 17.34 10.31
C ALA A 123 -25.44 16.51 9.42
N GLU A 124 -25.45 16.79 8.11
CA GLU A 124 -26.22 16.04 7.13
C GLU A 124 -25.78 14.56 7.09
N LEU A 125 -24.47 14.28 7.03
CA LEU A 125 -23.98 12.92 7.05
C LEU A 125 -24.31 12.19 8.35
N ARG A 126 -24.20 12.84 9.50
CA ARG A 126 -24.57 12.26 10.79
C ARG A 126 -26.05 11.90 10.86
N ALA A 127 -26.91 12.74 10.31
CA ALA A 127 -28.34 12.44 10.24
C ALA A 127 -28.63 11.19 9.40
N HIS A 128 -27.87 10.98 8.31
CA HIS A 128 -27.96 9.75 7.51
C HIS A 128 -27.45 8.52 8.28
N VAL A 129 -26.35 8.64 9.01
CA VAL A 129 -25.80 7.56 9.86
C VAL A 129 -26.81 7.16 10.94
N GLU A 130 -27.43 8.12 11.60
CA GLU A 130 -28.49 7.89 12.59
C GLU A 130 -29.72 7.21 11.96
N ALA A 131 -30.13 7.66 10.78
CA ALA A 131 -31.26 7.05 10.08
C ALA A 131 -30.97 5.55 9.77
N VAL A 132 -29.73 5.19 9.41
CA VAL A 132 -29.34 3.79 9.22
C VAL A 132 -29.38 3.01 10.53
N ALA A 133 -28.95 3.60 11.64
CA ALA A 133 -29.03 2.97 12.96
C ALA A 133 -30.48 2.70 13.40
N ASP A 134 -31.41 3.46 12.86
CA ASP A 134 -32.88 3.31 13.08
C ASP A 134 -33.54 2.41 12.01
N GLY A 135 -32.74 1.73 11.18
CA GLY A 135 -33.23 0.80 10.15
C GLY A 135 -33.70 1.46 8.85
N ARG A 136 -33.42 2.73 8.65
CA ARG A 136 -33.73 3.45 7.41
C ARG A 136 -32.51 3.51 6.51
N GLY A 137 -32.45 2.61 5.53
CA GLY A 137 -31.37 2.56 4.56
C GLY A 137 -31.38 3.74 3.57
N GLY A 138 -30.21 4.03 2.99
CA GLY A 138 -30.06 5.08 1.99
C GLY A 138 -28.72 4.99 1.27
N VAL A 139 -28.54 5.82 0.24
CA VAL A 139 -27.29 6.00 -0.48
C VAL A 139 -26.92 7.48 -0.44
N VAL A 140 -25.71 7.77 0.01
CA VAL A 140 -25.15 9.13 0.01
C VAL A 140 -23.94 9.16 -0.93
N THR A 141 -23.90 10.11 -1.84
CA THR A 141 -22.81 10.31 -2.77
C THR A 141 -22.05 11.59 -2.47
N LEU A 142 -20.76 11.47 -2.11
CA LEU A 142 -19.88 12.61 -1.90
C LEU A 142 -19.03 12.87 -3.14
N VAL A 143 -19.26 14.00 -3.79
CA VAL A 143 -18.56 14.40 -5.01
C VAL A 143 -17.63 15.59 -4.72
N GLY A 144 -16.42 15.55 -5.28
CA GLY A 144 -15.46 16.64 -5.16
C GLY A 144 -14.06 16.23 -5.64
N ALA A 145 -13.20 17.21 -5.88
CA ALA A 145 -11.82 16.98 -6.35
C ALA A 145 -11.00 16.14 -5.34
N ALA A 146 -9.91 15.55 -5.83
CA ALA A 146 -8.96 14.82 -4.98
C ALA A 146 -8.36 15.77 -3.92
N GLY A 147 -8.14 15.26 -2.70
CA GLY A 147 -7.55 16.05 -1.62
C GLY A 147 -8.52 16.92 -0.80
N LEU A 148 -9.77 17.08 -1.21
CA LEU A 148 -10.77 17.90 -0.50
C LEU A 148 -11.28 17.32 0.81
N GLY A 149 -10.70 16.25 1.34
CA GLY A 149 -11.04 15.71 2.65
C GLY A 149 -12.34 14.90 2.70
N LYS A 150 -12.89 14.42 1.58
CA LYS A 150 -14.11 13.60 1.55
C LYS A 150 -14.05 12.39 2.51
N SER A 151 -12.97 11.63 2.44
CA SER A 151 -12.79 10.45 3.31
C SER A 151 -12.63 10.82 4.79
N ARG A 152 -12.13 12.02 5.09
CA ARG A 152 -12.07 12.52 6.46
C ARG A 152 -13.45 12.90 6.96
N LEU A 153 -14.25 13.55 6.14
CA LEU A 153 -15.64 13.94 6.48
C LEU A 153 -16.47 12.68 6.78
N VAL A 154 -16.35 11.62 5.96
CA VAL A 154 -17.04 10.35 6.21
C VAL A 154 -16.59 9.74 7.55
N ARG A 155 -15.29 9.67 7.81
CA ARG A 155 -14.77 9.12 9.08
C ARG A 155 -15.25 9.93 10.28
N GLU A 156 -15.29 11.25 10.15
CA GLU A 156 -15.78 12.13 11.21
C GLU A 156 -17.28 11.95 11.46
N ALA A 157 -18.08 11.73 10.42
CA ALA A 157 -19.51 11.43 10.55
C ALA A 157 -19.76 10.07 11.19
N MET A 158 -18.85 9.10 10.96
CA MET A 158 -18.96 7.74 11.52
C MET A 158 -18.46 7.64 12.97
N ARG A 159 -17.85 8.69 13.52
CA ARG A 159 -17.44 8.72 14.95
C ARG A 159 -18.66 8.57 15.84
N GLY A 160 -18.59 7.59 16.75
CA GLY A 160 -19.70 7.28 17.66
C GLY A 160 -20.80 6.43 17.05
N ALA A 161 -20.61 5.90 15.85
CA ALA A 161 -21.57 4.98 15.22
C ALA A 161 -21.38 3.52 15.69
N ASP A 162 -21.14 3.30 16.98
CA ASP A 162 -20.81 2.00 17.59
C ASP A 162 -21.91 0.94 17.42
N ARG A 163 -23.13 1.38 17.12
CA ARG A 163 -24.28 0.51 16.83
C ARG A 163 -24.27 -0.09 15.44
N LEU A 164 -23.36 0.35 14.56
CA LEU A 164 -23.28 -0.06 13.17
C LEU A 164 -22.02 -0.91 12.90
N LYS A 165 -22.17 -1.93 12.06
CA LYS A 165 -21.01 -2.60 11.45
C LYS A 165 -20.60 -1.82 10.23
N VAL A 166 -19.36 -1.35 10.21
CA VAL A 166 -18.81 -0.56 9.10
C VAL A 166 -17.88 -1.44 8.27
N ALA A 167 -18.14 -1.51 6.97
CA ALA A 167 -17.23 -2.12 5.99
C ALA A 167 -16.73 -1.04 5.05
N GLU A 168 -15.40 -0.87 4.97
CA GLU A 168 -14.78 0.10 4.08
C GLU A 168 -14.20 -0.59 2.85
N MET A 169 -14.64 -0.17 1.68
CA MET A 169 -14.21 -0.73 0.40
C MET A 169 -13.52 0.35 -0.44
N HIS A 170 -12.35 0.04 -1.00
CA HIS A 170 -11.58 0.96 -1.84
C HIS A 170 -11.50 0.49 -3.28
N ALA A 171 -12.02 1.29 -4.20
CA ALA A 171 -11.80 1.12 -5.63
C ALA A 171 -10.58 1.92 -6.10
N GLU A 172 -9.71 1.29 -6.89
CA GLU A 172 -8.55 1.94 -7.49
C GLU A 172 -8.65 1.92 -9.02
N PRO A 173 -8.29 3.04 -9.71
CA PRO A 173 -8.39 3.15 -11.16
C PRO A 173 -7.62 2.05 -11.93
N TYR A 174 -6.51 1.58 -11.34
CA TYR A 174 -5.65 0.54 -11.94
C TYR A 174 -6.07 -0.90 -11.62
N GLY A 175 -7.19 -1.09 -10.94
CA GLY A 175 -7.75 -2.40 -10.58
C GLY A 175 -8.78 -2.95 -11.57
N ALA A 176 -9.01 -2.29 -12.71
CA ALA A 176 -10.08 -2.64 -13.65
C ALA A 176 -9.97 -4.05 -14.27
N SER A 177 -8.78 -4.68 -14.22
CA SER A 177 -8.57 -6.04 -14.70
C SER A 177 -8.99 -7.16 -13.72
N ASN A 178 -9.32 -6.82 -12.47
CA ASN A 178 -9.73 -7.78 -11.45
C ASN A 178 -11.18 -7.56 -11.05
N THR A 179 -12.06 -8.32 -11.67
CA THR A 179 -13.50 -8.32 -11.38
C THR A 179 -13.75 -8.68 -9.91
N TYR A 180 -14.62 -7.92 -9.24
CA TYR A 180 -15.00 -8.10 -7.83
C TYR A 180 -13.92 -7.87 -6.77
N ARG A 181 -12.76 -7.30 -7.11
CA ARG A 181 -11.69 -7.06 -6.15
C ARG A 181 -12.11 -6.16 -4.99
N VAL A 182 -12.99 -5.20 -5.24
CA VAL A 182 -13.49 -4.24 -4.24
C VAL A 182 -14.27 -4.92 -3.13
N VAL A 183 -14.98 -6.00 -3.43
CA VAL A 183 -15.82 -6.75 -2.49
C VAL A 183 -15.16 -8.01 -1.92
N ARG A 184 -13.96 -8.37 -2.38
CA ARG A 184 -13.27 -9.57 -1.95
C ARG A 184 -12.57 -9.43 -0.61
N ASP A 185 -12.06 -8.25 -0.29
CA ASP A 185 -11.21 -8.00 0.89
C ASP A 185 -11.97 -7.65 2.19
N PRO A 186 -13.25 -7.18 2.18
CA PRO A 186 -14.01 -6.89 3.40
C PRO A 186 -14.70 -8.09 4.06
N PHE A 187 -14.70 -9.23 3.42
CA PHE A 187 -15.28 -10.50 3.88
C PHE A 187 -14.18 -11.55 3.95
#